data_dab0b9902d04f92f3607f53dc5ba1633
#
_entry.id   dab0b9902d04f92f3607f53dc5ba1633
#
_cell.length_a   1.000
_cell.length_b   1.000
_cell.length_c   1.000
_cell.angle_alpha   90.00
_cell.angle_beta   90.00
_cell.angle_gamma   90.00
#
_symmetry.space_group_name_H-M   'P 1'
#
loop_
_entity.id
_entity.type
_entity.pdbx_description
1 polymer ?
#
loop_
_entity_poly.entity_id
_entity_poly.type
_entity_poly.pdbx_seq_one_letter_code
_entity_poly.pdbx_strand_id
1 'polypeptide(L)'
;MTYGKPVLSLIAITAFCAGLALSPAASAAKEQPPEVTKDGLHLYKQTKERLAYVRPGATFTQYQKVALLDCYVEFSKDWVNDYNRDQRDLSRQIRDSDLDRAKTALQKDFRKIFTEELQEGGRYQVVDSGGPDVLLLRPALINIQVNAPDLMAAGRSSTYVESAGAMTMYLELWDSASNTILARVIDGQVDPSAYGQRSNRVTNRAAAERMMRRWADELRSRLDLVRGKDVAN
;
A
#
# COMPACT_ATOMS: atom_id res chain seq x y z
N MET A 1 -50.30 -50.67 -70.16
CA MET A 1 -51.01 -50.87 -68.87
C MET A 1 -50.00 -51.23 -67.83
N THR A 2 -49.74 -50.30 -66.92
CA THR A 2 -49.37 -50.53 -65.52
C THR A 2 -48.94 -49.17 -64.89
N TYR A 3 -49.72 -48.81 -63.92
CA TYR A 3 -49.60 -47.59 -63.16
C TYR A 3 -48.41 -47.67 -62.23
N GLY A 4 -47.49 -46.70 -62.30
CA GLY A 4 -46.42 -46.46 -61.29
C GLY A 4 -46.88 -45.40 -60.32
N LYS A 5 -46.86 -45.74 -59.04
CA LYS A 5 -47.21 -44.83 -57.90
C LYS A 5 -46.10 -43.80 -57.61
N PRO A 6 -46.44 -42.59 -57.26
CA PRO A 6 -45.43 -41.63 -56.84
C PRO A 6 -44.97 -41.88 -55.40
N VAL A 7 -43.64 -41.87 -55.21
CA VAL A 7 -43.00 -41.95 -53.89
C VAL A 7 -42.93 -40.53 -53.31
N LEU A 8 -43.66 -40.33 -52.20
CA LEU A 8 -43.51 -39.06 -51.39
C LEU A 8 -42.18 -39.08 -50.67
N SER A 9 -41.35 -38.14 -51.04
CA SER A 9 -40.11 -37.89 -50.34
C SER A 9 -40.39 -36.99 -49.15
N LEU A 10 -40.21 -37.52 -47.93
CA LEU A 10 -40.32 -36.79 -46.67
C LEU A 10 -39.06 -36.03 -46.44
N ILE A 11 -39.10 -34.67 -46.53
CA ILE A 11 -37.98 -33.80 -46.18
C ILE A 11 -38.01 -33.61 -44.65
N ALA A 12 -37.10 -34.27 -43.99
CA ALA A 12 -36.84 -34.02 -42.55
C ALA A 12 -36.08 -32.70 -42.34
N ILE A 13 -36.78 -31.71 -41.79
CA ILE A 13 -36.17 -30.43 -41.36
C ILE A 13 -35.52 -30.68 -40.00
N THR A 14 -34.19 -30.84 -39.96
CA THR A 14 -33.42 -30.85 -38.75
C THR A 14 -33.26 -29.39 -38.23
N ALA A 15 -34.02 -29.04 -37.19
CA ALA A 15 -33.86 -27.79 -36.47
C ALA A 15 -32.51 -27.80 -35.72
N PHE A 16 -31.57 -27.02 -36.20
CA PHE A 16 -30.29 -26.76 -35.54
C PHE A 16 -30.50 -25.75 -34.39
N CYS A 17 -30.75 -26.26 -33.18
CA CYS A 17 -30.74 -25.45 -31.96
C CYS A 17 -29.29 -25.05 -31.65
N ALA A 18 -28.88 -23.84 -32.07
CA ALA A 18 -27.65 -23.21 -31.60
C ALA A 18 -27.85 -22.86 -30.11
N GLY A 19 -27.37 -23.72 -29.23
CA GLY A 19 -27.27 -23.44 -27.79
C GLY A 19 -26.26 -22.34 -27.57
N LEU A 20 -26.70 -21.12 -27.26
CA LEU A 20 -25.88 -20.07 -26.68
C LEU A 20 -25.41 -20.55 -25.29
N ALA A 21 -24.20 -21.09 -25.21
CA ALA A 21 -23.52 -21.30 -23.95
C ALA A 21 -23.22 -19.92 -23.34
N LEU A 22 -24.05 -19.47 -22.40
CA LEU A 22 -23.70 -18.40 -21.51
C LEU A 22 -22.51 -18.89 -20.64
N SER A 23 -21.29 -18.51 -21.02
CA SER A 23 -20.14 -18.63 -20.14
C SER A 23 -20.42 -17.77 -18.90
N PRO A 24 -20.40 -18.31 -17.67
CA PRO A 24 -20.46 -17.47 -16.51
C PRO A 24 -19.23 -16.56 -16.51
N ALA A 25 -19.45 -15.24 -16.55
CA ALA A 25 -18.41 -14.27 -16.30
C ALA A 25 -17.81 -14.61 -14.94
N ALA A 26 -16.58 -15.13 -14.92
CA ALA A 26 -15.84 -15.34 -13.70
C ALA A 26 -15.64 -13.95 -13.07
N SER A 27 -16.50 -13.62 -12.12
CA SER A 27 -16.28 -12.49 -11.23
C SER A 27 -14.95 -12.76 -10.56
N ALA A 28 -13.95 -11.90 -10.82
CA ALA A 28 -12.66 -11.95 -10.14
C ALA A 28 -12.94 -11.70 -8.65
N ALA A 29 -13.15 -12.79 -7.91
CA ALA A 29 -13.26 -12.74 -6.46
C ALA A 29 -11.96 -12.11 -5.96
N LYS A 30 -12.04 -10.99 -5.22
CA LYS A 30 -10.88 -10.40 -4.55
C LYS A 30 -10.25 -11.51 -3.71
N GLU A 31 -9.04 -11.89 -4.09
CA GLU A 31 -8.27 -12.92 -3.40
C GLU A 31 -8.17 -12.55 -1.93
N GLN A 32 -8.66 -13.43 -1.05
CA GLN A 32 -8.57 -13.18 0.39
C GLN A 32 -7.12 -13.28 0.82
N PRO A 33 -6.65 -12.41 1.72
CA PRO A 33 -5.30 -12.49 2.22
C PRO A 33 -5.09 -13.84 2.94
N PRO A 34 -3.92 -14.50 2.77
CA PRO A 34 -3.67 -15.79 3.36
C PRO A 34 -3.68 -15.70 4.90
N GLU A 35 -4.22 -16.72 5.56
CA GLU A 35 -4.19 -16.81 7.03
C GLU A 35 -2.77 -16.94 7.57
N VAL A 36 -1.87 -17.60 6.81
CA VAL A 36 -0.46 -17.78 7.14
C VAL A 36 0.38 -17.40 5.92
N THR A 37 1.35 -16.53 6.11
CA THR A 37 2.28 -16.12 5.06
C THR A 37 3.37 -17.19 4.85
N LYS A 38 4.06 -17.13 3.70
CA LYS A 38 5.15 -18.08 3.37
C LYS A 38 6.31 -18.05 4.37
N ASP A 39 6.51 -16.94 5.07
CA ASP A 39 7.53 -16.74 6.11
C ASP A 39 7.01 -17.02 7.53
N GLY A 40 5.82 -17.63 7.64
CA GLY A 40 5.26 -18.15 8.88
C GLY A 40 4.64 -17.10 9.80
N LEU A 41 4.23 -15.96 9.27
CA LEU A 41 3.43 -14.98 10.01
C LEU A 41 1.95 -15.33 9.90
N HIS A 42 1.21 -15.24 10.99
CA HIS A 42 -0.22 -15.48 11.04
C HIS A 42 -1.02 -14.16 10.96
N LEU A 43 -2.14 -14.18 10.27
CA LEU A 43 -3.03 -13.03 10.17
C LEU A 43 -3.57 -12.69 11.55
N TYR A 44 -3.22 -11.51 12.06
CA TYR A 44 -3.65 -11.02 13.37
C TYR A 44 -4.84 -10.06 13.26
N LYS A 45 -4.84 -9.21 12.23
CA LYS A 45 -5.90 -8.23 12.01
C LYS A 45 -6.09 -7.96 10.52
N GLN A 46 -7.35 -7.90 10.11
CA GLN A 46 -7.75 -7.50 8.77
C GLN A 46 -8.85 -6.44 8.85
N THR A 47 -8.68 -5.36 8.12
CA THR A 47 -9.73 -4.36 7.82
C THR A 47 -9.71 -4.11 6.31
N LYS A 48 -10.55 -3.19 5.85
CA LYS A 48 -10.57 -2.81 4.43
C LYS A 48 -9.23 -2.20 3.98
N GLU A 49 -8.60 -1.42 4.86
CA GLU A 49 -7.38 -0.66 4.57
C GLU A 49 -6.12 -1.30 5.15
N ARG A 50 -6.24 -2.21 6.15
CA ARG A 50 -5.11 -2.72 6.92
C ARG A 50 -5.08 -4.24 7.02
N LEU A 51 -3.88 -4.78 6.80
CA LEU A 51 -3.52 -6.16 7.13
C LEU A 51 -2.37 -6.14 8.14
N ALA A 52 -2.46 -6.91 9.20
CA ALA A 52 -1.39 -7.12 10.16
C ALA A 52 -1.16 -8.60 10.37
N TYR A 53 0.09 -9.01 10.24
CA TYR A 53 0.56 -10.37 10.45
C TYR A 53 1.57 -10.39 11.58
N VAL A 54 1.54 -11.40 12.43
CA VAL A 54 2.44 -11.55 13.58
C VAL A 54 2.93 -12.99 13.65
N ARG A 55 4.20 -13.18 14.01
CA ARG A 55 4.76 -14.49 14.26
C ARG A 55 4.17 -15.07 15.56
N PRO A 56 3.69 -16.32 15.57
CA PRO A 56 3.26 -16.98 16.80
C PRO A 56 4.35 -16.96 17.87
N GLY A 57 4.00 -16.54 19.08
CA GLY A 57 4.94 -16.45 20.20
C GLY A 57 5.91 -15.26 20.14
N ALA A 58 5.77 -14.34 19.17
CA ALA A 58 6.62 -13.15 19.13
C ALA A 58 6.34 -12.24 20.35
N THR A 59 7.42 -11.80 21.00
CA THR A 59 7.42 -10.82 22.07
C THR A 59 8.14 -9.56 21.62
N PHE A 60 7.74 -8.41 22.16
CA PHE A 60 8.33 -7.10 21.80
C PHE A 60 8.86 -6.35 23.02
N THR A 61 8.71 -6.90 24.20
CA THR A 61 9.04 -6.26 25.47
C THR A 61 10.53 -6.07 25.69
N GLN A 62 11.34 -6.95 25.09
CA GLN A 62 12.81 -6.90 25.17
C GLN A 62 13.41 -5.72 24.38
N TYR A 63 12.68 -5.17 23.39
CA TYR A 63 13.24 -4.12 22.54
C TYR A 63 13.10 -2.74 23.18
N GLN A 64 14.23 -2.09 23.43
CA GLN A 64 14.32 -0.72 23.93
C GLN A 64 14.88 0.22 22.86
N LYS A 65 15.48 -0.33 21.82
CA LYS A 65 16.08 0.37 20.71
C LYS A 65 15.43 -0.03 19.40
N VAL A 66 15.47 0.87 18.45
CA VAL A 66 14.94 0.67 17.10
C VAL A 66 16.02 1.03 16.08
N ALA A 67 16.35 0.09 15.20
CA ALA A 67 17.11 0.38 14.00
C ALA A 67 16.16 0.60 12.83
N LEU A 68 16.21 1.77 12.21
CA LEU A 68 15.34 2.16 11.11
C LEU A 68 16.11 2.11 9.80
N LEU A 69 15.80 1.14 8.94
CA LEU A 69 16.36 1.07 7.59
C LEU A 69 15.82 2.19 6.69
N ASP A 70 16.50 2.42 5.58
CA ASP A 70 16.04 3.37 4.58
C ASP A 70 14.70 2.91 3.99
N CYS A 71 13.77 3.85 3.92
CA CYS A 71 12.44 3.58 3.41
C CYS A 71 12.49 3.38 1.90
N TYR A 72 12.01 2.23 1.40
CA TYR A 72 11.76 2.06 -0.02
C TYR A 72 10.56 2.89 -0.44
N VAL A 73 10.63 3.60 -1.57
CA VAL A 73 9.53 4.47 -2.04
C VAL A 73 9.21 4.16 -3.50
N GLU A 74 7.94 3.85 -3.78
CA GLU A 74 7.46 3.57 -5.13
C GLU A 74 6.11 4.21 -5.41
N PHE A 75 6.05 4.99 -6.49
CA PHE A 75 4.80 5.53 -7.03
C PHE A 75 4.04 4.45 -7.82
N SER A 76 2.72 4.54 -7.83
CA SER A 76 1.87 3.68 -8.65
C SER A 76 2.19 3.92 -10.13
N LYS A 77 2.57 2.85 -10.85
CA LYS A 77 2.87 2.92 -12.29
C LYS A 77 1.63 3.29 -13.10
N ASP A 78 0.49 2.72 -12.73
CA ASP A 78 -0.78 3.00 -13.42
C ASP A 78 -1.14 4.48 -13.27
N TRP A 79 -1.00 5.04 -12.06
CA TRP A 79 -1.23 6.45 -11.83
C TRP A 79 -0.32 7.36 -12.67
N VAL A 80 0.99 7.07 -12.74
CA VAL A 80 1.95 7.85 -13.56
C VAL A 80 1.57 7.79 -15.04
N ASN A 81 1.26 6.59 -15.54
CA ASN A 81 0.89 6.37 -16.93
C ASN A 81 -0.42 7.09 -17.30
N ASP A 82 -1.43 6.97 -16.43
CA ASP A 82 -2.73 7.61 -16.64
C ASP A 82 -2.61 9.13 -16.59
N TYR A 83 -1.88 9.66 -15.60
CA TYR A 83 -1.61 11.09 -15.53
C TYR A 83 -0.92 11.60 -16.79
N ASN A 84 0.15 10.95 -17.24
CA ASN A 84 0.91 11.37 -18.41
C ASN A 84 0.10 11.25 -19.72
N ARG A 85 -0.76 10.23 -19.84
CA ARG A 85 -1.64 10.05 -20.99
C ARG A 85 -2.64 11.22 -21.16
N ASP A 86 -3.14 11.73 -20.03
CA ASP A 86 -4.11 12.82 -20.02
C ASP A 86 -3.46 14.19 -20.25
N GLN A 87 -2.12 14.30 -20.17
CA GLN A 87 -1.40 15.56 -20.41
C GLN A 87 -1.06 15.74 -21.89
N ARG A 88 -1.72 16.70 -22.56
CA ARG A 88 -1.39 17.11 -23.94
C ARG A 88 -0.07 17.88 -24.01
N ASP A 89 0.30 18.58 -22.95
CA ASP A 89 1.53 19.36 -22.84
C ASP A 89 2.62 18.51 -22.21
N LEU A 90 3.66 18.18 -23.00
CA LEU A 90 4.80 17.37 -22.55
C LEU A 90 5.56 18.01 -21.36
N SER A 91 5.49 19.33 -21.19
CA SER A 91 6.09 20.01 -20.04
C SER A 91 5.39 19.71 -18.72
N ARG A 92 4.15 19.22 -18.78
CA ARG A 92 3.32 18.84 -17.63
C ARG A 92 3.33 17.33 -17.34
N GLN A 93 4.06 16.56 -18.12
CA GLN A 93 4.22 15.13 -17.85
C GLN A 93 5.21 14.89 -16.71
N ILE A 94 4.92 13.89 -15.91
CA ILE A 94 5.80 13.38 -14.84
C ILE A 94 6.99 12.70 -15.49
N ARG A 95 8.19 13.11 -15.13
CA ARG A 95 9.46 12.53 -15.59
C ARG A 95 10.09 11.70 -14.47
N ASP A 96 10.98 10.80 -14.82
CA ASP A 96 11.74 10.00 -13.85
C ASP A 96 12.48 10.88 -12.84
N SER A 97 13.08 11.98 -13.29
CA SER A 97 13.74 12.95 -12.40
C SER A 97 12.81 13.63 -11.40
N ASP A 98 11.51 13.78 -11.72
CA ASP A 98 10.50 14.30 -10.79
C ASP A 98 10.18 13.25 -9.72
N LEU A 99 10.04 11.99 -10.16
CA LEU A 99 9.81 10.86 -9.26
C LEU A 99 11.02 10.64 -8.32
N ASP A 100 12.23 10.69 -8.82
CA ASP A 100 13.45 10.48 -8.01
C ASP A 100 13.62 11.55 -6.93
N ARG A 101 13.35 12.81 -7.27
CA ARG A 101 13.35 13.90 -6.28
C ARG A 101 12.25 13.70 -5.23
N ALA A 102 11.05 13.31 -5.64
CA ALA A 102 9.95 13.06 -4.73
C ALA A 102 10.22 11.85 -3.82
N LYS A 103 10.80 10.76 -4.35
CA LYS A 103 11.23 9.60 -3.57
C LYS A 103 12.24 9.99 -2.49
N THR A 104 13.30 10.73 -2.88
CA THR A 104 14.33 11.19 -1.95
C THR A 104 13.75 12.07 -0.84
N ALA A 105 12.81 12.97 -1.17
CA ALA A 105 12.15 13.81 -0.18
C ALA A 105 11.30 12.98 0.79
N LEU A 106 10.51 12.02 0.29
CA LEU A 106 9.69 11.13 1.11
C LEU A 106 10.53 10.24 2.03
N GLN A 107 11.65 9.71 1.55
CA GLN A 107 12.59 8.93 2.37
C GLN A 107 13.14 9.75 3.54
N LYS A 108 13.56 10.99 3.27
CA LYS A 108 14.05 11.90 4.29
C LYS A 108 12.99 12.27 5.32
N ASP A 109 11.77 12.59 4.85
CA ASP A 109 10.66 12.94 5.72
C ASP A 109 10.22 11.73 6.56
N PHE A 110 10.18 10.52 5.99
CA PHE A 110 9.89 9.28 6.72
C PHE A 110 10.88 9.04 7.86
N ARG A 111 12.18 9.04 7.55
CA ARG A 111 13.23 8.83 8.57
C ARG A 111 13.11 9.86 9.69
N LYS A 112 12.95 11.13 9.34
CA LYS A 112 12.79 12.22 10.31
C LYS A 112 11.59 11.99 11.22
N ILE A 113 10.41 11.80 10.64
CA ILE A 113 9.14 11.67 11.37
C ILE A 113 9.16 10.44 12.26
N PHE A 114 9.55 9.26 11.73
CA PHE A 114 9.60 8.05 12.54
C PHE A 114 10.62 8.13 13.67
N THR A 115 11.77 8.79 13.44
CA THR A 115 12.75 9.01 14.50
C THR A 115 12.18 9.92 15.60
N GLU A 116 11.56 11.05 15.23
CA GLU A 116 10.97 11.99 16.19
C GLU A 116 9.88 11.31 17.02
N GLU A 117 8.93 10.62 16.38
CA GLU A 117 7.81 10.00 17.06
C GLU A 117 8.22 8.82 17.94
N LEU A 118 9.16 7.96 17.51
CA LEU A 118 9.64 6.83 18.30
C LEU A 118 10.45 7.27 19.52
N GLN A 119 11.20 8.37 19.40
CA GLN A 119 11.99 8.94 20.50
C GLN A 119 11.15 9.82 21.44
N GLU A 120 9.92 10.15 21.07
CA GLU A 120 9.07 10.99 21.91
C GLU A 120 8.86 10.36 23.30
N GLY A 121 9.03 11.17 24.34
CA GLY A 121 8.96 10.72 25.74
C GLY A 121 10.13 9.82 26.17
N GLY A 122 11.22 9.72 25.37
CA GLY A 122 12.41 8.93 25.71
C GLY A 122 12.21 7.42 25.73
N ARG A 123 11.16 6.91 25.06
CA ARG A 123 10.74 5.51 25.15
C ARG A 123 11.59 4.55 24.33
N TYR A 124 11.97 4.95 23.12
CA TYR A 124 12.82 4.16 22.23
C TYR A 124 14.00 4.99 21.77
N GLN A 125 15.18 4.40 21.79
CA GLN A 125 16.36 5.01 21.18
C GLN A 125 16.47 4.53 19.73
N VAL A 126 16.52 5.46 18.79
CA VAL A 126 16.82 5.12 17.39
C VAL A 126 18.33 4.99 17.22
N VAL A 127 18.77 3.83 16.68
CA VAL A 127 20.18 3.46 16.52
C VAL A 127 20.47 3.03 15.08
N ASP A 128 21.74 3.07 14.68
CA ASP A 128 22.16 2.70 13.31
C ASP A 128 22.67 1.25 13.21
N SER A 129 22.71 0.52 14.31
CA SER A 129 23.22 -0.86 14.33
C SER A 129 22.28 -1.82 15.06
N GLY A 130 22.31 -3.10 14.66
CA GLY A 130 21.56 -4.18 15.34
C GLY A 130 22.16 -4.54 16.70
N GLY A 131 21.40 -5.29 17.48
CA GLY A 131 21.77 -5.81 18.79
C GLY A 131 20.65 -6.63 19.43
N PRO A 132 20.87 -7.27 20.58
CA PRO A 132 19.88 -8.17 21.19
C PRO A 132 18.61 -7.46 21.67
N ASP A 133 18.69 -6.15 21.96
CA ASP A 133 17.58 -5.30 22.41
C ASP A 133 17.09 -4.32 21.30
N VAL A 134 17.46 -4.59 20.04
CA VAL A 134 17.16 -3.74 18.90
C VAL A 134 16.11 -4.37 18.01
N LEU A 135 14.98 -3.67 17.85
CA LEU A 135 13.95 -3.98 16.85
C LEU A 135 14.34 -3.32 15.52
N LEU A 136 14.49 -4.12 14.47
CA LEU A 136 14.81 -3.62 13.13
C LEU A 136 13.51 -3.35 12.37
N LEU A 137 13.33 -2.12 11.91
CA LEU A 137 12.22 -1.69 11.06
C LEU A 137 12.67 -1.60 9.61
N ARG A 138 11.93 -2.30 8.73
CA ARG A 138 12.12 -2.29 7.28
C ARG A 138 10.88 -1.70 6.61
N PRO A 139 10.87 -0.38 6.35
CA PRO A 139 9.71 0.31 5.81
C PRO A 139 9.73 0.37 4.28
N ALA A 140 8.52 0.41 3.69
CA ALA A 140 8.30 0.83 2.32
C ALA A 140 7.02 1.69 2.22
N LEU A 141 7.05 2.71 1.38
CA LEU A 141 5.89 3.48 0.94
C LEU A 141 5.63 3.13 -0.51
N ILE A 142 4.51 2.49 -0.78
CA ILE A 142 4.15 1.96 -2.10
C ILE A 142 2.78 2.46 -2.55
N ASN A 143 2.46 2.24 -3.82
CA ASN A 143 1.18 2.66 -4.41
C ASN A 143 0.88 4.15 -4.20
N ILE A 144 1.93 4.98 -4.22
CA ILE A 144 1.79 6.41 -4.00
C ILE A 144 1.11 7.04 -5.20
N GLN A 145 0.05 7.81 -4.92
CA GLN A 145 -0.69 8.60 -5.89
C GLN A 145 -0.84 10.02 -5.34
N VAL A 146 -0.64 11.02 -6.18
CA VAL A 146 -0.83 12.43 -5.80
C VAL A 146 -1.72 13.13 -6.81
N ASN A 147 -2.62 13.98 -6.36
CA ASN A 147 -3.59 14.60 -7.25
C ASN A 147 -3.04 15.80 -8.04
N ALA A 148 -1.94 16.40 -7.57
CA ALA A 148 -1.22 17.47 -8.30
C ALA A 148 0.29 17.27 -8.12
N PRO A 149 0.95 16.52 -9.02
CA PRO A 149 2.39 16.26 -8.92
C PRO A 149 3.20 17.56 -9.03
N ASP A 150 4.32 17.60 -8.29
CA ASP A 150 5.28 18.69 -8.33
C ASP A 150 6.18 18.54 -9.54
N LEU A 151 5.84 19.22 -10.62
CA LEU A 151 6.61 19.23 -11.85
C LEU A 151 7.52 20.45 -11.90
N MET A 152 8.72 20.29 -12.49
CA MET A 152 9.66 21.40 -12.76
C MET A 152 9.19 22.31 -13.90
N ALA A 153 7.90 22.33 -14.21
CA ALA A 153 7.35 23.25 -15.22
C ALA A 153 7.25 24.69 -14.69
N ALA A 154 7.59 25.65 -15.53
CA ALA A 154 7.40 27.06 -15.25
C ALA A 154 5.90 27.37 -15.22
N GLY A 155 5.32 27.44 -14.02
CA GLY A 155 3.92 27.77 -13.80
C GLY A 155 3.37 27.14 -12.53
N ARG A 156 2.65 27.91 -11.71
CA ARG A 156 1.94 27.39 -10.55
C ARG A 156 0.66 26.70 -11.01
N SER A 157 0.70 25.37 -11.10
CA SER A 157 -0.52 24.58 -11.26
C SER A 157 -1.13 24.33 -9.88
N SER A 158 -2.36 24.75 -9.67
CA SER A 158 -3.14 24.42 -8.48
C SER A 158 -4.48 23.80 -8.91
N THR A 159 -4.78 22.62 -8.41
CA THR A 159 -6.02 21.91 -8.70
C THR A 159 -6.80 21.71 -7.41
N TYR A 160 -8.11 21.95 -7.44
CA TYR A 160 -8.99 21.59 -6.31
C TYR A 160 -9.31 20.12 -6.40
N VAL A 161 -9.12 19.38 -5.30
CA VAL A 161 -9.26 17.91 -5.27
C VAL A 161 -9.95 17.46 -3.99
N GLU A 162 -10.49 16.26 -4.04
CA GLU A 162 -11.15 15.62 -2.88
C GLU A 162 -10.14 15.09 -1.84
N SER A 163 -8.92 14.76 -2.27
CA SER A 163 -7.84 14.33 -1.38
C SER A 163 -6.49 14.83 -1.88
N ALA A 164 -5.51 14.99 -1.00
CA ALA A 164 -4.16 15.37 -1.41
C ALA A 164 -3.36 14.20 -1.98
N GLY A 165 -3.81 12.97 -1.76
CA GLY A 165 -3.18 11.76 -2.27
C GLY A 165 -3.51 10.53 -1.44
N ALA A 166 -2.99 9.40 -1.91
CA ALA A 166 -3.08 8.11 -1.25
C ALA A 166 -1.71 7.44 -1.23
N MET A 167 -1.42 6.66 -0.19
CA MET A 167 -0.24 5.80 -0.13
C MET A 167 -0.47 4.60 0.78
N THR A 168 0.32 3.56 0.58
CA THR A 168 0.32 2.36 1.40
C THR A 168 1.66 2.22 2.08
N MET A 169 1.65 2.13 3.41
CA MET A 169 2.81 1.72 4.19
C MET A 169 2.89 0.19 4.21
N TYR A 170 4.06 -0.34 3.90
CA TYR A 170 4.45 -1.72 4.14
C TYR A 170 5.59 -1.70 5.14
N LEU A 171 5.39 -2.26 6.33
CA LEU A 171 6.36 -2.23 7.41
C LEU A 171 6.61 -3.64 7.93
N GLU A 172 7.85 -4.06 7.92
CA GLU A 172 8.29 -5.29 8.58
C GLU A 172 9.06 -4.97 9.85
N LEU A 173 8.80 -5.76 10.89
CA LEU A 173 9.46 -5.72 12.18
C LEU A 173 10.28 -6.99 12.33
N TRP A 174 11.57 -6.84 12.59
CA TRP A 174 12.53 -7.95 12.66
C TRP A 174 13.28 -7.91 13.99
N ASP A 175 13.57 -9.08 14.54
CA ASP A 175 14.62 -9.22 15.55
C ASP A 175 15.98 -9.03 14.87
N SER A 176 16.73 -8.01 15.27
CA SER A 176 17.98 -7.67 14.59
C SER A 176 19.13 -8.61 14.90
N ALA A 177 19.05 -9.37 16.01
CA ALA A 177 20.07 -10.31 16.39
C ALA A 177 19.93 -11.65 15.66
N SER A 178 18.71 -12.18 15.57
CA SER A 178 18.42 -13.47 14.91
C SER A 178 18.05 -13.30 13.42
N ASN A 179 17.82 -12.09 12.96
CA ASN A 179 17.29 -11.78 11.63
C ASN A 179 15.95 -12.53 11.36
N THR A 180 15.11 -12.61 12.37
CA THR A 180 13.80 -13.26 12.30
C THR A 180 12.72 -12.21 12.15
N ILE A 181 11.83 -12.37 11.16
CA ILE A 181 10.67 -11.49 11.01
C ILE A 181 9.65 -11.79 12.12
N LEU A 182 9.22 -10.77 12.84
CA LEU A 182 8.27 -10.84 13.95
C LEU A 182 6.88 -10.40 13.56
N ALA A 183 6.77 -9.35 12.73
CA ALA A 183 5.48 -8.84 12.28
C ALA A 183 5.60 -8.15 10.93
N ARG A 184 4.47 -8.04 10.25
CA ARG A 184 4.29 -7.29 9.01
C ARG A 184 2.98 -6.53 9.05
N VAL A 185 3.03 -5.24 8.72
CA VAL A 185 1.85 -4.38 8.62
C VAL A 185 1.77 -3.80 7.21
N ILE A 186 0.60 -3.89 6.60
CA ILE A 186 0.28 -3.26 5.32
C ILE A 186 -0.92 -2.36 5.60
N ASP A 187 -0.78 -1.06 5.41
CA ASP A 187 -1.81 -0.08 5.75
C ASP A 187 -1.93 1.00 4.68
N GLY A 188 -3.06 0.99 3.97
CA GLY A 188 -3.40 2.01 2.98
C GLY A 188 -4.07 3.20 3.63
N GLN A 189 -3.62 4.40 3.34
CA GLN A 189 -4.26 5.63 3.80
C GLN A 189 -4.52 6.59 2.65
N VAL A 190 -5.63 7.30 2.76
CA VAL A 190 -5.99 8.46 1.95
C VAL A 190 -6.08 9.64 2.89
N ASP A 191 -5.53 10.80 2.51
CA ASP A 191 -5.68 12.01 3.30
C ASP A 191 -6.96 12.76 2.93
N PRO A 192 -7.98 12.74 3.80
CA PRO A 192 -9.26 13.43 3.54
C PRO A 192 -9.18 14.94 3.81
N SER A 193 -8.08 15.43 4.40
CA SER A 193 -7.98 16.84 4.87
C SER A 193 -7.90 17.85 3.72
N ALA A 194 -7.76 17.38 2.49
CA ALA A 194 -7.67 18.23 1.30
C ALA A 194 -9.03 18.52 0.62
N TYR A 195 -10.15 18.10 1.24
CA TYR A 195 -11.46 18.31 0.64
C TYR A 195 -11.69 19.80 0.37
N GLY A 196 -11.83 20.15 -0.92
CA GLY A 196 -12.00 21.53 -1.35
C GLY A 196 -10.75 22.43 -1.25
N GLN A 197 -9.58 21.88 -0.92
CA GLN A 197 -8.33 22.63 -0.89
C GLN A 197 -7.56 22.57 -2.20
N ARG A 198 -6.75 23.61 -2.46
CA ARG A 198 -5.81 23.60 -3.58
C ARG A 198 -4.73 22.56 -3.33
N SER A 199 -4.62 21.57 -4.21
CA SER A 199 -3.51 20.62 -4.20
C SER A 199 -2.29 21.24 -4.88
N ASN A 200 -1.17 21.23 -4.19
CA ASN A 200 0.15 21.66 -4.66
C ASN A 200 1.23 20.94 -3.87
N ARG A 201 2.51 21.20 -4.18
CA ARG A 201 3.63 20.55 -3.47
C ARG A 201 3.56 20.65 -1.94
N VAL A 202 3.17 21.82 -1.42
CA VAL A 202 3.13 22.04 0.04
C VAL A 202 2.01 21.22 0.68
N THR A 203 0.82 21.21 0.09
CA THR A 203 -0.33 20.45 0.60
C THR A 203 -0.13 18.94 0.46
N ASN A 204 0.48 18.48 -0.65
CA ASN A 204 0.81 17.05 -0.84
C ASN A 204 1.84 16.57 0.18
N ARG A 205 2.88 17.37 0.45
CA ARG A 205 3.87 17.04 1.46
C ARG A 205 3.26 17.01 2.86
N ALA A 206 2.46 18.02 3.23
CA ALA A 206 1.77 18.05 4.52
C ALA A 206 0.82 16.84 4.69
N ALA A 207 0.15 16.41 3.63
CA ALA A 207 -0.67 15.21 3.65
C ALA A 207 0.16 13.94 3.91
N ALA A 208 1.28 13.78 3.21
CA ALA A 208 2.21 12.67 3.40
C ALA A 208 2.78 12.66 4.84
N GLU A 209 3.18 13.81 5.36
CA GLU A 209 3.68 13.94 6.74
C GLU A 209 2.61 13.55 7.77
N ARG A 210 1.33 13.95 7.58
CA ARG A 210 0.24 13.55 8.49
C ARG A 210 0.01 12.04 8.48
N MET A 211 0.06 11.39 7.32
CA MET A 211 -0.06 9.93 7.21
C MET A 211 1.11 9.22 7.89
N MET A 212 2.36 9.69 7.68
CA MET A 212 3.55 9.12 8.30
C MET A 212 3.52 9.28 9.83
N ARG A 213 3.14 10.46 10.36
CA ARG A 213 3.00 10.68 11.81
C ARG A 213 1.99 9.72 12.42
N ARG A 214 0.85 9.54 11.79
CA ARG A 214 -0.20 8.63 12.26
C ARG A 214 0.29 7.18 12.34
N TRP A 215 1.08 6.73 11.36
CA TRP A 215 1.67 5.40 11.38
C TRP A 215 2.75 5.25 12.47
N ALA A 216 3.60 6.26 12.62
CA ALA A 216 4.67 6.24 13.62
C ALA A 216 4.11 6.27 15.06
N ASP A 217 3.12 7.12 15.33
CA ASP A 217 2.40 7.19 16.60
C ASP A 217 1.67 5.87 16.92
N GLU A 218 1.01 5.28 15.93
CA GLU A 218 0.34 3.99 16.13
C GLU A 218 1.35 2.87 16.41
N LEU A 219 2.49 2.82 15.70
CA LEU A 219 3.54 1.84 15.97
C LEU A 219 4.05 2.00 17.42
N ARG A 220 4.40 3.22 17.83
CA ARG A 220 4.83 3.52 19.20
C ARG A 220 3.79 3.07 20.22
N SER A 221 2.53 3.48 20.02
CA SER A 221 1.42 3.14 20.92
C SER A 221 1.23 1.61 21.05
N ARG A 222 1.39 0.86 19.96
CA ARG A 222 1.30 -0.61 19.99
C ARG A 222 2.45 -1.26 20.74
N LEU A 223 3.66 -0.78 20.51
CA LEU A 223 4.84 -1.27 21.24
C LEU A 223 4.73 -0.96 22.74
N ASP A 224 4.23 0.23 23.11
CA ASP A 224 3.99 0.62 24.49
C ASP A 224 2.91 -0.25 25.19
N LEU A 225 1.82 -0.57 24.48
CA LEU A 225 0.76 -1.45 25.00
C LEU A 225 1.27 -2.86 25.31
N VAL A 226 2.15 -3.39 24.47
CA VAL A 226 2.74 -4.73 24.70
C VAL A 226 3.65 -4.69 25.92
N ARG A 227 4.49 -3.65 26.04
CA ARG A 227 5.37 -3.46 27.22
C ARG A 227 4.59 -3.26 28.52
N GLY A 228 3.49 -2.49 28.47
CA GLY A 228 2.65 -2.23 29.64
C GLY A 228 1.88 -3.43 30.17
N LYS A 229 1.56 -4.40 29.30
CA LYS A 229 0.88 -5.64 29.72
C LYS A 229 1.75 -6.62 30.50
N ASP A 230 3.07 -6.62 30.20
CA ASP A 230 4.00 -7.52 30.89
C ASP A 230 4.47 -6.96 32.26
N VAL A 231 4.31 -5.65 32.50
CA VAL A 231 4.56 -5.03 33.83
C VAL A 231 3.37 -5.23 34.77
N ALA A 232 2.20 -5.63 34.24
CA ALA A 232 0.97 -5.82 35.04
C ALA A 232 0.67 -7.29 35.41
N ASN A 233 1.52 -8.24 35.01
CA ASN A 233 1.50 -9.65 35.40
C ASN A 233 2.70 -9.96 36.31
#